data_19ca534e10d3d1af6ba1f8ab0afc688f
#
_entry.id   19ca534e10d3d1af6ba1f8ab0afc688f
#
_cell.length_a   1.000
_cell.length_b   1.000
_cell.length_c   1.000
_cell.angle_alpha   90.00
_cell.angle_beta   90.00
_cell.angle_gamma   90.00
#
_symmetry.space_group_name_H-M   'P 1'
#
loop_
_entity.id
_entity.type
_entity.pdbx_description
1 polymer ?
#
loop_
_entity_poly.entity_id
_entity_poly.type
_entity_poly.pdbx_seq_one_letter_code
_entity_poly.pdbx_strand_id
1 'polypeptide(L)'
;MDNKQLQTYLNTFWDNEITPTLTEYIKIPNKSPAFDSDWETNGYTDKALKLAVDWTEKHRPKESSLHVKRLDGRTPVIMVEIPGERDGNILMYGHLDKQPEMEGWNDGFGPWNPVMKDGKLYGRGGADDGYALFASIGTINGLIEQGVSLPRIVILIEFCEESGSPDLPYYINEYADIIGNVDLVICLDSGAGNYEQFWTTVSLRGMVACEL
;
A
#
# COMPACT_ATOMS: atom_id res chain seq x y z
N MET A 1 13.52 -13.90 -18.38
CA MET A 1 13.69 -13.04 -17.19
C MET A 1 15.06 -13.35 -16.54
N ASP A 2 15.85 -12.33 -16.27
CA ASP A 2 17.11 -12.46 -15.54
C ASP A 2 16.88 -12.05 -14.06
N ASN A 3 16.85 -13.06 -13.19
CA ASN A 3 16.59 -12.84 -11.77
C ASN A 3 17.63 -11.95 -11.07
N LYS A 4 18.89 -12.01 -11.50
CA LYS A 4 19.96 -11.18 -10.91
C LYS A 4 19.80 -9.72 -11.30
N GLN A 5 19.46 -9.46 -12.55
CA GLN A 5 19.20 -8.12 -13.04
C GLN A 5 17.95 -7.52 -12.38
N LEU A 6 16.87 -8.32 -12.27
CA LEU A 6 15.65 -7.90 -11.57
C LEU A 6 15.93 -7.57 -10.10
N GLN A 7 16.69 -8.43 -9.40
CA GLN A 7 17.06 -8.17 -8.00
C GLN A 7 17.87 -6.87 -7.85
N THR A 8 18.80 -6.63 -8.77
CA THR A 8 19.61 -5.39 -8.75
C THR A 8 18.73 -4.17 -8.97
N TYR A 9 17.79 -4.24 -9.94
CA TYR A 9 16.82 -3.18 -10.19
C TYR A 9 15.99 -2.89 -8.94
N LEU A 10 15.36 -3.93 -8.35
CA LEU A 10 14.49 -3.81 -7.19
C LEU A 10 15.23 -3.24 -5.98
N ASN A 11 16.45 -3.71 -5.69
CA ASN A 11 17.25 -3.17 -4.60
C ASN A 11 17.55 -1.68 -4.80
N THR A 12 17.97 -1.30 -6.01
CA THR A 12 18.26 0.10 -6.35
C THR A 12 17.02 0.98 -6.26
N PHE A 13 15.88 0.49 -6.75
CA PHE A 13 14.62 1.21 -6.72
C PHE A 13 14.10 1.35 -5.28
N TRP A 14 14.25 0.31 -4.48
CA TRP A 14 13.89 0.33 -3.07
C TRP A 14 14.71 1.36 -2.29
N ASP A 15 16.02 1.34 -2.46
CA ASP A 15 16.93 2.24 -1.74
C ASP A 15 16.74 3.71 -2.13
N ASN A 16 16.54 3.99 -3.41
CA ASN A 16 16.53 5.35 -3.93
C ASN A 16 15.15 6.01 -3.99
N GLU A 17 14.08 5.22 -4.13
CA GLU A 17 12.73 5.76 -4.36
C GLU A 17 11.73 5.34 -3.28
N ILE A 18 11.72 4.08 -2.83
CA ILE A 18 10.74 3.60 -1.85
C ILE A 18 11.12 3.99 -0.43
N THR A 19 12.32 3.65 0.03
CA THR A 19 12.76 3.91 1.42
C THR A 19 12.69 5.40 1.79
N PRO A 20 13.15 6.34 0.94
CA PRO A 20 13.00 7.77 1.24
C PRO A 20 11.52 8.19 1.34
N THR A 21 10.67 7.67 0.47
CA THR A 21 9.23 8.00 0.47
C THR A 21 8.53 7.45 1.71
N LEU A 22 8.82 6.20 2.09
CA LEU A 22 8.31 5.61 3.34
C LEU A 22 8.78 6.39 4.57
N THR A 23 10.02 6.89 4.55
CA THR A 23 10.54 7.73 5.62
C THR A 23 9.70 9.02 5.79
N GLU A 24 9.32 9.67 4.69
CA GLU A 24 8.45 10.84 4.74
C GLU A 24 7.00 10.47 5.10
N TYR A 25 6.50 9.34 4.60
CA TYR A 25 5.16 8.85 4.92
C TYR A 25 5.01 8.53 6.43
N ILE A 26 5.99 7.88 7.06
CA ILE A 26 5.96 7.58 8.50
C ILE A 26 5.77 8.84 9.35
N LYS A 27 6.31 9.99 8.94
CA LYS A 27 6.17 11.26 9.66
C LYS A 27 4.75 11.83 9.68
N ILE A 28 3.85 11.31 8.85
CA ILE A 28 2.47 11.79 8.76
C ILE A 28 1.62 10.96 9.72
N PRO A 29 1.01 11.56 10.78
CA PRO A 29 0.21 10.83 11.75
C PRO A 29 -1.23 10.61 11.28
N ASN A 30 -1.41 10.11 10.07
CA ASN A 30 -2.70 9.82 9.46
C ASN A 30 -3.28 8.50 9.98
N LYS A 31 -3.77 8.54 11.21
CA LYS A 31 -4.49 7.41 11.83
C LYS A 31 -5.79 7.12 11.10
N SER A 32 -6.21 5.87 11.16
CA SER A 32 -7.51 5.44 10.65
C SER A 32 -8.67 6.16 11.37
N PRO A 33 -9.82 6.37 10.71
CA PRO A 33 -10.95 7.10 11.28
C PRO A 33 -11.42 6.62 12.65
N ALA A 34 -11.38 5.32 12.94
CA ALA A 34 -11.76 4.79 14.26
C ALA A 34 -10.86 5.30 15.40
N PHE A 35 -9.66 5.78 15.09
CA PHE A 35 -8.66 6.22 16.07
C PHE A 35 -8.39 7.73 16.02
N ASP A 36 -9.11 8.46 15.19
CA ASP A 36 -8.93 9.91 15.02
C ASP A 36 -10.25 10.57 14.61
N SER A 37 -10.96 11.14 15.57
CA SER A 37 -12.25 11.81 15.34
C SER A 37 -12.13 13.02 14.39
N ASP A 38 -10.94 13.59 14.25
CA ASP A 38 -10.68 14.78 13.43
C ASP A 38 -10.05 14.44 12.07
N TRP A 39 -10.05 13.15 11.67
CA TRP A 39 -9.41 12.67 10.44
C TRP A 39 -9.80 13.45 9.17
N GLU A 40 -11.04 13.91 9.08
CA GLU A 40 -11.54 14.71 7.95
C GLU A 40 -10.95 16.13 7.91
N THR A 41 -10.64 16.70 9.08
CA THR A 41 -10.34 18.14 9.22
C THR A 41 -8.90 18.43 9.56
N ASN A 42 -8.15 17.47 10.12
CA ASN A 42 -6.75 17.67 10.50
C ASN A 42 -5.76 17.67 9.31
N GLY A 43 -6.20 17.21 8.14
CA GLY A 43 -5.44 17.23 6.90
C GLY A 43 -4.35 16.17 6.78
N TYR A 44 -4.23 15.23 7.72
CA TYR A 44 -3.19 14.19 7.64
C TYR A 44 -3.48 13.15 6.56
N THR A 45 -4.74 12.75 6.42
CA THR A 45 -5.17 11.85 5.32
C THR A 45 -4.88 12.48 3.95
N ASP A 46 -5.18 13.76 3.77
CA ASP A 46 -4.90 14.47 2.52
C ASP A 46 -3.40 14.61 2.25
N LYS A 47 -2.61 14.79 3.30
CA LYS A 47 -1.15 14.85 3.18
C LYS A 47 -0.55 13.51 2.76
N ALA A 48 -1.04 12.40 3.33
CA ALA A 48 -0.63 11.05 2.95
C ALA A 48 -1.08 10.72 1.52
N LEU A 49 -2.33 11.06 1.17
CA LEU A 49 -2.87 10.92 -0.17
C LEU A 49 -2.02 11.68 -1.20
N LYS A 50 -1.71 12.95 -0.93
CA LYS A 50 -0.89 13.76 -1.83
C LYS A 50 0.50 13.16 -2.05
N LEU A 51 1.18 12.73 -0.98
CA LEU A 51 2.48 12.08 -1.08
C LEU A 51 2.41 10.83 -1.98
N ALA A 52 1.42 9.98 -1.74
CA ALA A 52 1.22 8.75 -2.51
C ALA A 52 0.90 9.03 -3.99
N VAL A 53 0.03 9.99 -4.25
CA VAL A 53 -0.37 10.39 -5.62
C VAL A 53 0.81 11.00 -6.38
N ASP A 54 1.51 11.96 -5.80
CA ASP A 54 2.66 12.61 -6.43
C ASP A 54 3.75 11.59 -6.79
N TRP A 55 4.02 10.65 -5.88
CA TRP A 55 4.99 9.58 -6.13
C TRP A 55 4.49 8.61 -7.21
N THR A 56 3.22 8.23 -7.17
CA THR A 56 2.62 7.32 -8.16
C THR A 56 2.66 7.93 -9.56
N GLU A 57 2.32 9.21 -9.74
CA GLU A 57 2.41 9.89 -11.04
C GLU A 57 3.83 9.88 -11.61
N LYS A 58 4.84 9.97 -10.76
CA LYS A 58 6.25 9.92 -11.18
C LYS A 58 6.69 8.53 -11.61
N HIS A 59 6.16 7.48 -10.98
CA HIS A 59 6.73 6.12 -11.05
C HIS A 59 5.82 5.08 -11.71
N ARG A 60 4.54 5.33 -11.90
CA ARG A 60 3.63 4.38 -12.54
C ARG A 60 4.05 4.06 -13.98
N PRO A 61 3.76 2.85 -14.49
CA PRO A 61 3.98 2.53 -15.89
C PRO A 61 3.31 3.54 -16.82
N LYS A 62 3.96 3.89 -17.93
CA LYS A 62 3.48 4.95 -18.87
C LYS A 62 2.07 4.69 -19.41
N GLU A 63 1.74 3.43 -19.68
CA GLU A 63 0.44 3.03 -20.23
C GLU A 63 -0.65 2.87 -19.16
N SER A 64 -0.33 3.13 -17.88
CA SER A 64 -1.29 2.99 -16.79
C SER A 64 -2.16 4.24 -16.61
N SER A 65 -3.32 4.05 -15.97
CA SER A 65 -4.21 5.13 -15.53
C SER A 65 -4.21 5.24 -14.01
N LEU A 66 -4.13 6.47 -13.50
CA LEU A 66 -4.26 6.75 -12.07
C LEU A 66 -5.64 7.34 -11.80
N HIS A 67 -6.36 6.72 -10.88
CA HIS A 67 -7.66 7.18 -10.41
C HIS A 67 -7.57 7.49 -8.91
N VAL A 68 -7.84 8.72 -8.55
CA VAL A 68 -8.00 9.15 -7.14
C VAL A 68 -9.47 9.47 -6.93
N LYS A 69 -10.11 8.77 -6.02
CA LYS A 69 -11.54 8.88 -5.79
C LYS A 69 -11.83 9.16 -4.31
N ARG A 70 -12.83 9.99 -4.07
CA ARG A 70 -13.37 10.25 -2.74
C ARG A 70 -14.88 10.38 -2.85
N LEU A 71 -15.60 9.50 -2.20
CA LEU A 71 -17.04 9.61 -2.01
C LEU A 71 -17.31 10.55 -0.82
N ASP A 72 -18.45 11.22 -0.85
CA ASP A 72 -18.83 12.18 0.20
C ASP A 72 -18.87 11.53 1.60
N GLY A 73 -18.24 12.17 2.58
CA GLY A 73 -18.11 11.68 3.95
C GLY A 73 -17.27 10.41 4.11
N ARG A 74 -16.43 10.06 3.13
CA ARG A 74 -15.59 8.84 3.15
C ARG A 74 -14.11 9.16 2.96
N THR A 75 -13.29 8.22 3.42
CA THR A 75 -11.85 8.23 3.16
C THR A 75 -11.58 8.06 1.66
N PRO A 76 -10.48 8.57 1.11
CA PRO A 76 -10.16 8.41 -0.30
C PRO A 76 -9.71 6.99 -0.66
N VAL A 77 -9.69 6.69 -1.96
CA VAL A 77 -8.98 5.52 -2.51
C VAL A 77 -8.11 5.95 -3.69
N ILE A 78 -7.01 5.22 -3.87
CA ILE A 78 -6.16 5.28 -5.07
C ILE A 78 -6.35 3.99 -5.84
N MET A 79 -6.57 4.08 -7.16
CA MET A 79 -6.52 2.92 -8.05
C MET A 79 -5.56 3.21 -9.17
N VAL A 80 -4.66 2.25 -9.46
CA VAL A 80 -3.76 2.30 -10.62
C VAL A 80 -4.10 1.15 -11.54
N GLU A 81 -4.62 1.47 -12.70
CA GLU A 81 -4.98 0.49 -13.72
C GLU A 81 -3.85 0.35 -14.73
N ILE A 82 -3.31 -0.85 -14.87
CA ILE A 82 -2.20 -1.18 -15.74
C ILE A 82 -2.72 -2.18 -16.78
N PRO A 83 -2.75 -1.83 -18.08
CA PRO A 83 -3.21 -2.72 -19.13
C PRO A 83 -2.32 -3.96 -19.22
N GLY A 84 -2.91 -5.09 -19.55
CA GLY A 84 -2.20 -6.34 -19.74
C GLY A 84 -2.00 -6.68 -21.21
N GLU A 85 -0.99 -7.50 -21.47
CA GLU A 85 -0.68 -8.07 -22.80
C GLU A 85 -1.15 -9.51 -22.94
N ARG A 86 -1.65 -10.11 -21.85
CA ARG A 86 -2.17 -11.48 -21.80
C ARG A 86 -3.42 -11.57 -20.95
N ASP A 87 -4.11 -12.69 -21.05
CA ASP A 87 -5.31 -12.95 -20.26
C ASP A 87 -5.05 -12.93 -18.76
N GLY A 88 -6.06 -12.52 -18.01
CA GLY A 88 -6.07 -12.44 -16.56
C GLY A 88 -6.17 -11.01 -16.04
N ASN A 89 -6.67 -10.89 -14.79
CA ASN A 89 -6.80 -9.63 -14.05
C ASN A 89 -6.37 -9.84 -12.60
N ILE A 90 -5.31 -9.17 -12.18
CA ILE A 90 -4.76 -9.23 -10.82
C ILE A 90 -5.16 -7.98 -10.08
N LEU A 91 -5.73 -8.13 -8.89
CA LEU A 91 -5.94 -7.05 -7.94
C LEU A 91 -4.83 -7.09 -6.89
N MET A 92 -4.03 -6.02 -6.80
CA MET A 92 -3.08 -5.81 -5.71
C MET A 92 -3.70 -4.84 -4.72
N TYR A 93 -3.83 -5.27 -3.48
CA TYR A 93 -4.52 -4.52 -2.44
C TYR A 93 -3.57 -4.14 -1.32
N GLY A 94 -3.80 -2.96 -0.75
CA GLY A 94 -3.14 -2.45 0.44
C GLY A 94 -3.84 -1.21 0.97
N HIS A 95 -3.30 -0.61 2.03
CA HIS A 95 -3.87 0.58 2.65
C HIS A 95 -2.82 1.63 3.05
N LEU A 96 -3.29 2.86 3.31
CA LEU A 96 -2.45 3.98 3.70
C LEU A 96 -2.99 4.76 4.91
N ASP A 97 -3.86 4.16 5.71
CA ASP A 97 -4.16 4.62 7.05
C ASP A 97 -3.32 3.84 8.08
N LYS A 98 -3.38 4.22 9.33
CA LYS A 98 -2.46 3.71 10.34
C LYS A 98 -3.15 3.39 11.66
N GLN A 99 -2.64 2.40 12.35
CA GLN A 99 -2.90 2.14 13.77
C GLN A 99 -2.45 3.34 14.65
N PRO A 100 -2.97 3.45 15.88
CA PRO A 100 -2.51 4.44 16.86
C PRO A 100 -1.01 4.34 17.17
N GLU A 101 -0.56 5.30 17.95
CA GLU A 101 0.82 5.50 18.35
C GLU A 101 1.45 4.27 19.02
N MET A 102 0.67 3.57 19.88
CA MET A 102 1.10 2.51 20.79
C MET A 102 2.17 3.00 21.78
N GLU A 103 2.41 2.19 22.81
CA GLU A 103 3.43 2.42 23.84
C GLU A 103 4.59 1.42 23.71
N GLY A 104 5.68 1.64 24.45
CA GLY A 104 6.80 0.71 24.53
C GLY A 104 7.85 0.89 23.43
N TRP A 105 7.88 2.02 22.74
CA TRP A 105 8.97 2.36 21.83
C TRP A 105 10.30 2.47 22.58
N ASN A 106 11.38 1.93 22.00
CA ASN A 106 12.73 2.09 22.54
C ASN A 106 13.18 3.54 22.47
N ASP A 107 14.17 3.91 23.32
CA ASP A 107 14.75 5.25 23.35
C ASP A 107 15.22 5.70 21.96
N GLY A 108 14.78 6.87 21.54
CA GLY A 108 15.09 7.44 20.22
C GLY A 108 14.20 6.93 19.07
N PHE A 109 13.30 5.97 19.34
CA PHE A 109 12.30 5.50 18.39
C PHE A 109 10.92 6.08 18.71
N GLY A 110 10.02 6.05 17.74
CA GLY A 110 8.66 6.51 17.93
C GLY A 110 7.80 6.29 16.70
N PRO A 111 6.47 6.36 16.83
CA PRO A 111 5.55 6.04 15.75
C PRO A 111 5.76 6.96 14.54
N TRP A 112 5.93 8.26 14.76
CA TRP A 112 6.06 9.29 13.72
C TRP A 112 7.51 9.79 13.55
N ASN A 113 8.46 9.09 14.17
CA ASN A 113 9.89 9.38 14.08
C ASN A 113 10.60 8.25 13.34
N PRO A 114 10.70 8.30 12.01
CA PRO A 114 11.33 7.24 11.24
C PRO A 114 12.82 7.14 11.56
N VAL A 115 13.27 5.94 11.91
CA VAL A 115 14.68 5.66 12.23
C VAL A 115 15.18 4.52 11.35
N MET A 116 16.24 4.78 10.59
CA MET A 116 17.00 3.72 9.89
C MET A 116 18.10 3.22 10.81
N LYS A 117 18.04 1.94 11.18
CA LYS A 117 19.06 1.30 12.03
C LYS A 117 19.27 -0.15 11.59
N ASP A 118 20.51 -0.53 11.43
CA ASP A 118 20.91 -1.90 11.06
C ASP A 118 20.19 -2.45 9.82
N GLY A 119 20.00 -1.59 8.80
CA GLY A 119 19.30 -1.92 7.56
C GLY A 119 17.78 -2.05 7.69
N LYS A 120 17.19 -1.63 8.81
CA LYS A 120 15.74 -1.66 9.07
C LYS A 120 15.20 -0.27 9.29
N LEU A 121 14.07 0.04 8.65
CA LEU A 121 13.32 1.28 8.86
C LEU A 121 12.26 1.04 9.93
N TYR A 122 12.34 1.81 11.01
CA TYR A 122 11.41 1.76 12.13
C TYR A 122 10.45 2.96 12.09
N GLY A 123 9.19 2.72 12.37
CA GLY A 123 8.12 3.72 12.47
C GLY A 123 6.75 3.11 12.18
N ARG A 124 5.68 3.77 12.59
CA ARG A 124 4.31 3.30 12.38
C ARG A 124 3.91 3.43 10.90
N GLY A 125 3.29 2.39 10.34
CA GLY A 125 2.72 2.43 9.00
C GLY A 125 3.73 2.12 7.87
N GLY A 126 5.02 1.85 8.18
CA GLY A 126 6.00 1.54 7.13
C GLY A 126 5.82 0.15 6.53
N ALA A 127 5.62 -0.85 7.38
CA ALA A 127 5.40 -2.26 7.00
C ALA A 127 3.92 -2.66 7.02
N ASP A 128 3.11 -1.91 7.71
CA ASP A 128 1.67 -2.08 7.89
C ASP A 128 1.00 -0.74 7.53
N ASP A 129 0.56 -0.50 6.31
CA ASP A 129 0.86 -1.22 5.06
C ASP A 129 1.42 -0.25 4.00
N GLY A 130 2.01 0.86 4.47
CA GLY A 130 2.45 1.98 3.61
C GLY A 130 3.37 1.59 2.45
N TYR A 131 4.06 0.46 2.52
CA TYR A 131 4.94 0.02 1.45
C TYR A 131 4.19 -0.59 0.24
N ALA A 132 2.95 -1.07 0.42
CA ALA A 132 2.24 -1.86 -0.57
C ALA A 132 2.12 -1.19 -1.94
N LEU A 133 1.69 0.07 -1.98
CA LEU A 133 1.58 0.85 -3.22
C LEU A 133 2.92 0.93 -3.96
N PHE A 134 3.94 1.32 -3.24
CA PHE A 134 5.27 1.57 -3.80
C PHE A 134 5.96 0.29 -4.26
N ALA A 135 5.87 -0.77 -3.46
CA ALA A 135 6.40 -2.09 -3.80
C ALA A 135 5.70 -2.71 -5.01
N SER A 136 4.38 -2.55 -5.10
CA SER A 136 3.59 -3.01 -6.26
C SER A 136 4.09 -2.36 -7.55
N ILE A 137 4.18 -1.03 -7.58
CA ILE A 137 4.64 -0.28 -8.76
C ILE A 137 6.09 -0.63 -9.10
N GLY A 138 6.98 -0.68 -8.11
CA GLY A 138 8.39 -1.04 -8.31
C GLY A 138 8.55 -2.44 -8.90
N THR A 139 7.78 -3.41 -8.40
CA THR A 139 7.78 -4.79 -8.91
C THR A 139 7.28 -4.86 -10.35
N ILE A 140 6.17 -4.21 -10.66
CA ILE A 140 5.60 -4.18 -12.01
C ILE A 140 6.59 -3.54 -13.00
N ASN A 141 7.18 -2.41 -12.65
CA ASN A 141 8.19 -1.75 -13.49
C ASN A 141 9.40 -2.67 -13.74
N GLY A 142 9.91 -3.34 -12.69
CA GLY A 142 11.01 -4.27 -12.83
C GLY A 142 10.69 -5.44 -13.76
N LEU A 143 9.46 -5.96 -13.73
CA LEU A 143 9.02 -7.01 -14.64
C LEU A 143 8.87 -6.50 -16.08
N ILE A 144 8.32 -5.30 -16.27
CA ILE A 144 8.20 -4.65 -17.59
C ILE A 144 9.60 -4.41 -18.19
N GLU A 145 10.57 -3.93 -17.42
CA GLU A 145 11.95 -3.75 -17.88
C GLU A 145 12.62 -5.07 -18.32
N GLN A 146 12.21 -6.19 -17.73
CA GLN A 146 12.67 -7.53 -18.12
C GLN A 146 11.90 -8.09 -19.33
N GLY A 147 10.99 -7.33 -19.96
CA GLY A 147 10.16 -7.77 -21.07
C GLY A 147 9.18 -8.89 -20.70
N VAL A 148 8.76 -8.95 -19.43
CA VAL A 148 7.76 -9.91 -18.99
C VAL A 148 6.38 -9.45 -19.41
N SER A 149 5.70 -10.25 -20.21
CA SER A 149 4.30 -10.02 -20.54
C SER A 149 3.42 -10.23 -19.30
N LEU A 150 2.68 -9.21 -18.91
CA LEU A 150 1.84 -9.19 -17.70
C LEU A 150 0.36 -9.28 -18.08
N PRO A 151 -0.49 -9.88 -17.21
CA PRO A 151 -1.94 -9.71 -17.31
C PRO A 151 -2.31 -8.28 -16.91
N ARG A 152 -3.58 -7.92 -17.07
CA ARG A 152 -4.08 -6.67 -16.50
C ARG A 152 -3.88 -6.66 -14.98
N ILE A 153 -3.46 -5.52 -14.44
CA ILE A 153 -3.27 -5.35 -12.98
C ILE A 153 -4.02 -4.08 -12.54
N VAL A 154 -4.75 -4.20 -11.45
CA VAL A 154 -5.30 -3.07 -10.72
C VAL A 154 -4.68 -3.04 -9.33
N ILE A 155 -4.05 -1.92 -8.98
CA ILE A 155 -3.62 -1.66 -7.59
C ILE A 155 -4.74 -0.85 -6.95
N LEU A 156 -5.25 -1.28 -5.81
CA LEU A 156 -6.27 -0.59 -5.03
C LEU A 156 -5.73 -0.34 -3.63
N ILE A 157 -5.70 0.94 -3.23
CA ILE A 157 -5.21 1.38 -1.93
C ILE A 157 -6.30 2.17 -1.23
N GLU A 158 -6.72 1.72 -0.06
CA GLU A 158 -7.70 2.41 0.78
C GLU A 158 -7.06 3.19 1.94
N PHE A 159 -7.88 3.95 2.68
CA PHE A 159 -7.44 4.80 3.78
C PHE A 159 -8.29 4.62 5.06
N CYS A 160 -8.89 3.43 5.25
CA CYS A 160 -9.65 3.08 6.46
C CYS A 160 -9.62 1.59 6.81
N GLU A 161 -8.60 0.86 6.38
CA GLU A 161 -8.45 -0.58 6.64
C GLU A 161 -8.42 -0.86 8.14
N GLU A 162 -7.65 -0.11 8.90
CA GLU A 162 -7.44 -0.24 10.33
C GLU A 162 -8.70 0.09 11.16
N SER A 163 -9.72 0.62 10.50
CA SER A 163 -11.08 0.81 11.04
C SER A 163 -12.05 -0.32 10.61
N GLY A 164 -11.54 -1.38 9.96
CA GLY A 164 -12.32 -2.49 9.43
C GLY A 164 -12.91 -2.22 8.04
N SER A 165 -12.29 -1.36 7.24
CA SER A 165 -12.66 -1.06 5.84
C SER A 165 -14.12 -0.67 5.62
N PRO A 166 -14.74 0.20 6.43
CA PRO A 166 -16.17 0.51 6.29
C PRO A 166 -16.50 1.19 4.97
N ASP A 167 -15.54 1.84 4.33
CA ASP A 167 -15.72 2.57 3.08
C ASP A 167 -15.45 1.71 1.83
N LEU A 168 -14.60 0.70 1.94
CA LEU A 168 -14.15 -0.12 0.81
C LEU A 168 -15.30 -0.76 -0.01
N PRO A 169 -16.37 -1.33 0.59
CA PRO A 169 -17.48 -1.91 -0.17
C PRO A 169 -18.15 -0.92 -1.12
N TYR A 170 -18.24 0.37 -0.73
CA TYR A 170 -18.84 1.41 -1.58
C TYR A 170 -17.96 1.68 -2.80
N TYR A 171 -16.64 1.72 -2.63
CA TYR A 171 -15.69 1.92 -3.73
C TYR A 171 -15.65 0.73 -4.68
N ILE A 172 -15.69 -0.50 -4.16
CA ILE A 172 -15.75 -1.71 -4.98
C ILE A 172 -17.00 -1.72 -5.86
N ASN A 173 -18.15 -1.33 -5.30
CA ASN A 173 -19.39 -1.27 -6.05
C ASN A 173 -19.42 -0.14 -7.08
N GLU A 174 -19.02 1.07 -6.68
CA GLU A 174 -19.05 2.26 -7.54
C GLU A 174 -18.07 2.19 -8.71
N TYR A 175 -16.91 1.57 -8.50
CA TYR A 175 -15.84 1.48 -9.49
C TYR A 175 -15.58 0.04 -9.96
N ALA A 176 -16.62 -0.78 -9.95
CA ALA A 176 -16.56 -2.17 -10.41
C ALA A 176 -16.00 -2.29 -11.84
N ASP A 177 -16.31 -1.33 -12.71
CA ASP A 177 -15.80 -1.31 -14.10
C ASP A 177 -14.28 -1.11 -14.17
N ILE A 178 -13.70 -0.33 -13.23
CA ILE A 178 -12.24 -0.15 -13.15
C ILE A 178 -11.58 -1.39 -12.55
N ILE A 179 -12.20 -2.00 -11.55
CA ILE A 179 -11.65 -3.20 -10.88
C ILE A 179 -11.73 -4.40 -11.82
N GLY A 180 -12.86 -4.58 -12.50
CA GLY A 180 -13.12 -5.69 -13.41
C GLY A 180 -13.31 -7.03 -12.71
N ASN A 181 -13.35 -8.10 -13.50
CA ASN A 181 -13.40 -9.46 -12.97
C ASN A 181 -12.00 -9.88 -12.54
N VAL A 182 -11.79 -10.13 -11.25
CA VAL A 182 -10.50 -10.44 -10.66
C VAL A 182 -10.28 -11.96 -10.61
N ASP A 183 -9.15 -12.41 -11.16
CA ASP A 183 -8.73 -13.81 -11.12
C ASP A 183 -7.84 -14.12 -9.92
N LEU A 184 -7.07 -13.12 -9.45
CA LEU A 184 -6.15 -13.26 -8.31
C LEU A 184 -6.11 -11.97 -7.51
N VAL A 185 -6.24 -12.08 -6.19
CA VAL A 185 -5.96 -10.99 -5.25
C VAL A 185 -4.61 -11.21 -4.59
N ILE A 186 -3.75 -10.18 -4.61
CA ILE A 186 -2.50 -10.14 -3.87
C ILE A 186 -2.62 -9.04 -2.83
N CYS A 187 -2.72 -9.44 -1.56
CA CYS A 187 -2.70 -8.53 -0.42
C CYS A 187 -1.29 -8.51 0.16
N LEU A 188 -0.68 -7.33 0.27
CA LEU A 188 0.68 -7.17 0.78
C LEU A 188 0.71 -6.93 2.29
N ASP A 189 -0.44 -6.80 2.91
CA ASP A 189 -0.62 -6.61 4.34
C ASP A 189 -0.52 -7.95 5.11
N SER A 190 0.69 -8.48 5.19
CA SER A 190 0.95 -9.73 5.91
C SER A 190 2.33 -9.71 6.57
N GLY A 191 2.35 -10.02 7.86
CA GLY A 191 3.59 -10.09 8.63
C GLY A 191 4.49 -11.25 8.20
N ALA A 192 5.80 -11.07 8.37
CA ALA A 192 6.80 -12.12 8.20
C ALA A 192 7.25 -12.66 9.56
N GLY A 193 7.42 -13.97 9.69
CA GLY A 193 7.91 -14.60 10.92
C GLY A 193 9.42 -14.42 11.13
N ASN A 194 10.17 -14.19 10.05
CA ASN A 194 11.61 -13.86 10.06
C ASN A 194 12.03 -13.21 8.73
N TYR A 195 13.29 -12.79 8.60
CA TYR A 195 13.82 -12.14 7.40
C TYR A 195 14.53 -13.11 6.42
N GLU A 196 14.66 -14.39 6.78
CA GLU A 196 15.39 -15.40 5.99
C GLU A 196 14.47 -16.19 5.06
N GLN A 197 13.14 -16.14 5.28
CA GLN A 197 12.15 -16.92 4.54
C GLN A 197 11.10 -16.01 3.93
N PHE A 198 10.62 -16.39 2.74
CA PHE A 198 9.42 -15.78 2.16
C PHE A 198 8.18 -16.39 2.82
N TRP A 199 7.34 -15.52 3.39
CA TRP A 199 6.11 -15.91 4.08
C TRP A 199 4.90 -15.60 3.22
N THR A 200 4.01 -16.57 3.08
CA THR A 200 2.76 -16.43 2.34
C THR A 200 1.60 -16.91 3.20
N THR A 201 0.66 -16.02 3.50
CA THR A 201 -0.60 -16.38 4.15
C THR A 201 -1.60 -16.79 3.08
N VAL A 202 -2.01 -18.04 3.05
CA VAL A 202 -2.90 -18.59 2.01
C VAL A 202 -4.32 -18.82 2.50
N SER A 203 -4.56 -18.68 3.81
CA SER A 203 -5.88 -18.77 4.43
C SER A 203 -5.90 -18.03 5.76
N LEU A 204 -7.07 -17.50 6.12
CA LEU A 204 -7.31 -16.85 7.40
C LEU A 204 -8.40 -17.59 8.17
N ARG A 205 -8.30 -17.56 9.51
CA ARG A 205 -9.38 -18.02 10.37
C ARG A 205 -10.59 -17.09 10.28
N GLY A 206 -11.78 -17.60 10.51
CA GLY A 206 -12.95 -16.78 10.76
C GLY A 206 -12.82 -16.02 12.09
N MET A 207 -13.47 -14.87 12.18
CA MET A 207 -13.56 -14.06 13.38
C MET A 207 -15.02 -13.69 13.63
N VAL A 208 -15.45 -13.77 14.91
CA VAL A 208 -16.71 -13.20 15.39
C VAL A 208 -16.34 -12.31 16.58
N ALA A 209 -16.76 -11.07 16.55
CA ALA A 209 -16.61 -10.12 17.64
C ALA A 209 -17.99 -9.63 18.08
N CYS A 210 -18.14 -9.34 19.38
CA CYS A 210 -19.29 -8.64 19.94
C CYS A 210 -18.81 -7.62 20.96
N GLU A 211 -19.50 -6.52 21.05
CA GLU A 211 -19.34 -5.50 22.08
C GLU A 211 -20.49 -5.67 23.10
N LEU A 212 -20.19 -5.65 24.41
CA LEU A 212 -21.15 -5.84 25.52
C LEU A 212 -21.37 -4.54 26.29
#